data_cffedaf5ed5e27e5c5e5e4c5ed7b93f5
#
_entry.id   cffedaf5ed5e27e5c5e5e4c5ed7b93f5
#
_cell.length_a   1.000
_cell.length_b   1.000
_cell.length_c   1.000
_cell.angle_alpha   90.00
_cell.angle_beta   90.00
_cell.angle_gamma   90.00
#
_symmetry.space_group_name_H-M   'P 1'
#
loop_
_entity.id
_entity.type
_entity.pdbx_description
1 polymer ?
#
loop_
_entity_poly.entity_id
_entity_poly.type
_entity_poly.pdbx_seq_one_letter_code
_entity_poly.pdbx_strand_id
1 'polypeptide(L)'
;MIVRLAALALALSVSSAVAAQQTMREVNITQGSSPGWIPSEELEAEALATWQRFNELVETGDYDAAYAMIGEGLRAKYSPERFREDRTQAAADRGALVLSNRVKITWTKDSPGVPYPGTFVAIDASAAFAKANRMCGYTILHQAPGAKGFKVTRFEENVMGNANFAQIAASHSELQAVLVWRMLARNCPNYVPEPLPDTLAQGIEYGSVAEARAAVSAKEGIETKIENGWTVIAHQPSYSVWSFAPEGALTYPAVIKRWVEPVGEKGSRAMMAMRCEANKLACDALFDEMALRNGFTQAAFE
;
A
#
# COMPACT_ATOMS: atom_id res chain seq x y z
N MET A 1 85.92 6.16 15.67
CA MET A 1 85.00 7.28 15.38
C MET A 1 83.76 6.67 14.74
N ILE A 2 82.64 6.55 15.50
CA ILE A 2 81.42 6.00 15.03
C ILE A 2 80.37 7.14 15.03
N VAL A 3 79.97 7.55 13.83
CA VAL A 3 78.95 8.59 13.63
C VAL A 3 77.56 7.91 13.64
N ARG A 4 76.73 8.25 14.62
CA ARG A 4 75.33 7.83 14.68
C ARG A 4 74.49 8.84 13.93
N LEU A 5 73.84 8.42 12.82
CA LEU A 5 72.77 9.17 12.16
C LEU A 5 71.45 8.88 12.86
N ALA A 6 70.81 9.89 13.40
CA ALA A 6 69.45 9.85 13.94
C ALA A 6 68.47 10.21 12.79
N ALA A 7 67.61 9.26 12.40
CA ALA A 7 66.54 9.52 11.45
C ALA A 7 65.30 10.01 12.21
N LEU A 8 64.86 11.22 11.93
CA LEU A 8 63.65 11.83 12.43
C LEU A 8 62.48 11.44 11.54
N ALA A 9 61.60 10.55 11.99
CA ALA A 9 60.37 10.19 11.32
C ALA A 9 59.28 11.19 11.62
N LEU A 10 58.87 12.01 10.65
CA LEU A 10 57.72 12.92 10.72
C LEU A 10 56.44 12.13 10.43
N ALA A 11 55.64 11.86 11.42
CA ALA A 11 54.32 11.26 11.26
C ALA A 11 53.31 12.33 10.86
N LEU A 12 52.92 12.35 9.59
CA LEU A 12 51.79 13.13 9.07
C LEU A 12 50.49 12.43 9.43
N SER A 13 49.78 12.92 10.48
CA SER A 13 48.41 12.51 10.81
C SER A 13 47.45 13.19 9.83
N VAL A 14 46.98 12.42 8.83
CA VAL A 14 45.87 12.83 7.96
C VAL A 14 44.56 12.63 8.72
N SER A 15 44.04 13.71 9.27
CA SER A 15 42.67 13.73 9.83
C SER A 15 41.67 13.67 8.71
N SER A 16 41.11 12.49 8.44
CA SER A 16 39.96 12.31 7.53
C SER A 16 38.72 12.89 8.20
N ALA A 17 38.35 14.12 7.84
CA ALA A 17 37.05 14.67 8.16
C ALA A 17 35.98 13.87 7.37
N VAL A 18 35.32 12.93 8.04
CA VAL A 18 34.11 12.31 7.52
C VAL A 18 33.04 13.39 7.49
N ALA A 19 32.80 13.97 6.31
CA ALA A 19 31.64 14.82 6.08
C ALA A 19 30.39 13.94 6.27
N ALA A 20 29.69 14.13 7.38
CA ALA A 20 28.37 13.55 7.59
C ALA A 20 27.49 14.08 6.44
N GLN A 21 27.12 13.22 5.49
CA GLN A 21 26.08 13.54 4.52
C GLN A 21 24.79 13.73 5.33
N GLN A 22 24.35 14.96 5.48
CA GLN A 22 23.02 15.27 5.94
C GLN A 22 22.06 14.74 4.89
N THR A 23 21.44 13.61 5.16
CA THR A 23 20.30 13.13 4.38
C THR A 23 19.21 14.20 4.49
N MET A 24 18.83 14.79 3.34
CA MET A 24 17.75 15.77 3.33
C MET A 24 16.51 15.14 3.95
N ARG A 25 15.97 15.77 4.99
CA ARG A 25 14.74 15.34 5.66
C ARG A 25 13.58 15.50 4.68
N GLU A 26 12.92 14.42 4.37
CA GLU A 26 11.70 14.45 3.58
C GLU A 26 10.52 14.89 4.45
N VAL A 27 9.90 16.03 4.11
CA VAL A 27 8.74 16.57 4.80
C VAL A 27 7.56 16.63 3.85
N ASN A 28 6.55 15.80 4.09
CA ASN A 28 5.32 15.78 3.31
C ASN A 28 4.26 16.65 4.01
N ILE A 29 3.78 17.69 3.32
CA ILE A 29 2.77 18.62 3.83
C ILE A 29 1.60 18.64 2.85
N THR A 30 0.35 18.59 3.35
CA THR A 30 -0.84 18.70 2.52
C THR A 30 -0.97 20.10 1.89
N GLN A 31 -1.53 20.18 0.68
CA GLN A 31 -1.73 21.44 -0.03
C GLN A 31 -2.61 22.45 0.73
N GLY A 32 -3.55 21.99 1.56
CA GLY A 32 -4.43 22.83 2.37
C GLY A 32 -3.80 23.34 3.67
N SER A 33 -2.54 23.01 3.94
CA SER A 33 -1.82 23.45 5.14
C SER A 33 -1.49 24.96 5.10
N SER A 34 -1.30 25.57 6.26
CA SER A 34 -0.87 26.98 6.38
C SER A 34 0.35 27.26 5.49
N PRO A 35 0.30 28.28 4.63
CA PRO A 35 1.38 28.57 3.69
C PRO A 35 2.74 28.78 4.37
N GLY A 36 3.78 28.10 3.86
CA GLY A 36 5.15 28.22 4.35
C GLY A 36 5.43 27.56 5.70
N TRP A 37 4.43 26.95 6.33
CA TRP A 37 4.66 26.20 7.57
C TRP A 37 5.37 24.88 7.31
N ILE A 38 6.38 24.59 8.11
CA ILE A 38 7.15 23.33 8.12
C ILE A 38 7.23 22.86 9.57
N PRO A 39 6.97 21.55 9.87
CA PRO A 39 7.14 21.03 11.22
C PRO A 39 8.61 21.10 11.64
N SER A 40 8.88 21.49 12.90
CA SER A 40 10.22 21.40 13.45
C SER A 40 10.62 19.93 13.69
N GLU A 41 11.91 19.68 13.89
CA GLU A 41 12.42 18.34 14.22
C GLU A 41 11.90 17.87 15.59
N GLU A 42 11.79 18.79 16.55
CA GLU A 42 11.24 18.50 17.88
C GLU A 42 9.77 18.11 17.82
N LEU A 43 8.98 18.81 16.97
CA LEU A 43 7.57 18.50 16.78
C LEU A 43 7.39 17.12 16.12
N GLU A 44 8.24 16.79 15.17
CA GLU A 44 8.23 15.45 14.55
C GLU A 44 8.64 14.36 15.54
N ALA A 45 9.69 14.61 16.33
CA ALA A 45 10.12 13.66 17.36
C ALA A 45 9.01 13.42 18.40
N GLU A 46 8.29 14.47 18.84
CA GLU A 46 7.16 14.38 19.75
C GLU A 46 6.00 13.55 19.16
N ALA A 47 5.66 13.81 17.90
CA ALA A 47 4.61 13.05 17.20
C ALA A 47 4.98 11.56 17.08
N LEU A 48 6.21 11.27 16.67
CA LEU A 48 6.71 9.90 16.55
C LEU A 48 6.75 9.18 17.89
N ALA A 49 7.21 9.83 18.96
CA ALA A 49 7.21 9.28 20.30
C ALA A 49 5.78 8.97 20.78
N THR A 50 4.81 9.84 20.48
CA THR A 50 3.39 9.62 20.79
C THR A 50 2.84 8.40 20.03
N TRP A 51 3.13 8.30 18.74
CA TRP A 51 2.70 7.17 17.90
C TRP A 51 3.31 5.85 18.37
N GLN A 52 4.62 5.83 18.63
CA GLN A 52 5.32 4.65 19.14
C GLN A 52 4.75 4.20 20.48
N ARG A 53 4.53 5.15 21.41
CA ARG A 53 3.99 4.83 22.73
C ARG A 53 2.57 4.28 22.66
N PHE A 54 1.72 4.84 21.81
CA PHE A 54 0.37 4.33 21.58
C PHE A 54 0.39 2.88 21.09
N ASN A 55 1.20 2.59 20.07
CA ASN A 55 1.33 1.23 19.53
C ASN A 55 1.91 0.25 20.56
N GLU A 56 2.95 0.65 21.30
CA GLU A 56 3.52 -0.16 22.37
C GLU A 56 2.49 -0.55 23.42
N LEU A 57 1.67 0.40 23.86
CA LEU A 57 0.60 0.15 24.84
C LEU A 57 -0.46 -0.82 24.30
N VAL A 58 -0.83 -0.66 23.02
CA VAL A 58 -1.75 -1.59 22.36
C VAL A 58 -1.14 -2.99 22.25
N GLU A 59 0.12 -3.11 21.87
CA GLU A 59 0.79 -4.40 21.69
C GLU A 59 1.07 -5.11 23.04
N THR A 60 1.30 -4.37 24.10
CA THR A 60 1.50 -4.92 25.44
C THR A 60 0.19 -5.20 26.21
N GLY A 61 -0.97 -4.80 25.64
CA GLY A 61 -2.29 -4.99 26.26
C GLY A 61 -2.64 -3.98 27.33
N ASP A 62 -1.87 -2.89 27.49
CA ASP A 62 -2.21 -1.78 28.38
C ASP A 62 -3.22 -0.84 27.71
N TYR A 63 -4.42 -1.39 27.48
CA TYR A 63 -5.46 -0.70 26.73
C TYR A 63 -6.02 0.54 27.45
N ASP A 64 -5.95 0.60 28.78
CA ASP A 64 -6.40 1.76 29.54
C ASP A 64 -5.44 2.94 29.34
N ALA A 65 -4.14 2.70 29.37
CA ALA A 65 -3.15 3.73 29.07
C ALA A 65 -3.21 4.15 27.58
N ALA A 66 -3.39 3.20 26.65
CA ALA A 66 -3.58 3.51 25.24
C ALA A 66 -4.84 4.36 25.03
N TYR A 67 -5.96 4.03 25.66
CA TYR A 67 -7.20 4.79 25.59
C TYR A 67 -7.04 6.22 26.14
N ALA A 68 -6.24 6.42 27.18
CA ALA A 68 -5.92 7.75 27.72
C ALA A 68 -5.20 8.65 26.72
N MET A 69 -4.57 8.11 25.68
CA MET A 69 -3.92 8.87 24.59
C MET A 69 -4.90 9.31 23.51
N ILE A 70 -6.12 8.75 23.48
CA ILE A 70 -7.14 9.07 22.48
C ILE A 70 -7.75 10.46 22.76
N GLY A 71 -7.97 11.26 21.70
CA GLY A 71 -8.59 12.56 21.77
C GLY A 71 -10.11 12.50 22.01
N GLU A 72 -10.69 13.59 22.54
CA GLU A 72 -12.10 13.64 22.93
C GLU A 72 -13.08 13.30 21.81
N GLY A 73 -12.84 13.77 20.60
CA GLY A 73 -13.71 13.52 19.44
C GLY A 73 -13.83 12.03 19.10
N LEU A 74 -12.77 11.24 19.31
CA LEU A 74 -12.80 9.80 19.12
C LEU A 74 -13.40 9.10 20.34
N ARG A 75 -13.10 9.55 21.57
CA ARG A 75 -13.69 9.02 22.80
C ARG A 75 -15.21 9.16 22.84
N ALA A 76 -15.75 10.23 22.27
CA ALA A 76 -17.19 10.43 22.19
C ALA A 76 -17.93 9.36 21.37
N LYS A 77 -17.21 8.65 20.49
CA LYS A 77 -17.74 7.60 19.59
C LYS A 77 -17.27 6.19 19.95
N TYR A 78 -16.26 6.08 20.80
CA TYR A 78 -15.56 4.84 21.08
C TYR A 78 -15.29 4.72 22.59
N SER A 79 -16.13 3.95 23.29
CA SER A 79 -15.99 3.81 24.75
C SER A 79 -14.73 3.03 25.14
N PRO A 80 -14.22 3.15 26.38
CA PRO A 80 -13.06 2.40 26.83
C PRO A 80 -13.29 0.89 26.81
N GLU A 81 -14.52 0.43 27.12
CA GLU A 81 -14.89 -1.00 27.09
C GLU A 81 -14.81 -1.53 25.67
N ARG A 82 -15.44 -0.81 24.72
CA ARG A 82 -15.41 -1.19 23.30
C ARG A 82 -13.97 -1.18 22.74
N PHE A 83 -13.16 -0.18 23.10
CA PHE A 83 -11.78 -0.13 22.71
C PHE A 83 -10.99 -1.36 23.19
N ARG A 84 -11.15 -1.74 24.47
CA ARG A 84 -10.50 -2.90 25.05
C ARG A 84 -10.93 -4.21 24.36
N GLU A 85 -12.23 -4.39 24.14
CA GLU A 85 -12.80 -5.56 23.44
C GLU A 85 -12.19 -5.70 22.03
N ASP A 86 -12.28 -4.63 21.24
CA ASP A 86 -11.79 -4.63 19.85
C ASP A 86 -10.26 -4.88 19.77
N ARG A 87 -9.47 -4.27 20.69
CA ARG A 87 -8.01 -4.49 20.71
C ARG A 87 -7.64 -5.89 21.20
N THR A 88 -8.36 -6.43 22.16
CA THR A 88 -8.16 -7.81 22.64
C THR A 88 -8.45 -8.82 21.51
N GLN A 89 -9.56 -8.64 20.82
CA GLN A 89 -9.90 -9.49 19.68
C GLN A 89 -8.86 -9.38 18.56
N ALA A 90 -8.47 -8.15 18.18
CA ALA A 90 -7.45 -7.93 17.16
C ALA A 90 -6.10 -8.58 17.54
N ALA A 91 -5.68 -8.49 18.80
CA ALA A 91 -4.45 -9.13 19.28
C ALA A 91 -4.54 -10.66 19.21
N ALA A 92 -5.69 -11.25 19.55
CA ALA A 92 -5.92 -12.69 19.46
C ALA A 92 -5.86 -13.20 18.01
N ASP A 93 -6.43 -12.43 17.07
CA ASP A 93 -6.51 -12.79 15.66
C ASP A 93 -5.18 -12.67 14.93
N ARG A 94 -4.40 -11.60 15.21
CA ARG A 94 -3.13 -11.34 14.52
C ARG A 94 -1.90 -11.96 15.19
N GLY A 95 -1.97 -12.24 16.50
CA GLY A 95 -0.85 -12.74 17.29
C GLY A 95 0.19 -11.66 17.59
N ALA A 96 1.38 -12.08 18.07
CA ALA A 96 2.44 -11.16 18.44
C ALA A 96 3.01 -10.38 17.25
N LEU A 97 3.37 -9.12 17.47
CA LEU A 97 4.06 -8.27 16.48
C LEU A 97 5.44 -8.87 16.13
N VAL A 98 5.74 -9.00 14.86
CA VAL A 98 7.02 -9.48 14.33
C VAL A 98 7.82 -8.32 13.74
N LEU A 99 7.17 -7.45 12.96
CA LEU A 99 7.79 -6.33 12.28
C LEU A 99 6.78 -5.19 12.15
N SER A 100 7.25 -3.95 12.35
CA SER A 100 6.47 -2.75 12.05
C SER A 100 7.33 -1.76 11.27
N ASN A 101 6.78 -1.22 10.19
CA ASN A 101 7.43 -0.24 9.34
C ASN A 101 6.55 1.01 9.23
N ARG A 102 7.18 2.17 9.38
CA ARG A 102 6.59 3.44 9.02
C ARG A 102 6.72 3.63 7.51
N VAL A 103 5.60 3.81 6.82
CA VAL A 103 5.54 4.00 5.37
C VAL A 103 5.74 5.46 5.01
N LYS A 104 4.96 6.37 5.64
CA LYS A 104 5.01 7.80 5.35
C LYS A 104 4.52 8.62 6.54
N ILE A 105 5.00 9.86 6.63
CA ILE A 105 4.47 10.88 7.53
C ILE A 105 3.94 12.02 6.66
N THR A 106 2.71 12.46 6.93
CA THR A 106 2.08 13.58 6.23
C THR A 106 1.53 14.59 7.25
N TRP A 107 1.87 15.85 7.09
CA TRP A 107 1.53 16.93 7.99
C TRP A 107 0.44 17.83 7.43
N THR A 108 -0.40 18.34 8.33
CA THR A 108 -1.42 19.35 8.00
C THR A 108 -1.49 20.35 9.14
N LYS A 109 -1.39 21.66 8.83
CA LYS A 109 -1.46 22.73 9.79
C LYS A 109 -2.61 23.66 9.47
N ASP A 110 -3.56 23.83 10.41
CA ASP A 110 -4.68 24.78 10.35
C ASP A 110 -5.41 24.79 8.97
N SER A 111 -5.59 23.64 8.37
CA SER A 111 -6.25 23.51 7.07
C SER A 111 -7.76 23.73 7.21
N PRO A 112 -8.41 24.46 6.28
CA PRO A 112 -9.87 24.63 6.28
C PRO A 112 -10.63 23.32 6.05
N GLY A 113 -9.96 22.28 5.53
CA GLY A 113 -10.55 20.95 5.30
C GLY A 113 -10.53 20.02 6.51
N VAL A 114 -9.98 20.44 7.67
CA VAL A 114 -9.95 19.63 8.89
C VAL A 114 -11.00 20.10 9.90
N PRO A 115 -11.48 19.22 10.80
CA PRO A 115 -12.63 19.53 11.67
C PRO A 115 -12.35 20.60 12.74
N TYR A 116 -11.11 20.87 13.07
CA TYR A 116 -10.69 21.86 14.07
C TYR A 116 -9.25 22.31 13.86
N PRO A 117 -8.86 23.52 14.37
CA PRO A 117 -7.53 24.06 14.17
C PRO A 117 -6.44 23.27 14.91
N GLY A 118 -5.20 23.46 14.50
CA GLY A 118 -4.04 22.84 15.10
C GLY A 118 -3.19 22.07 14.10
N THR A 119 -2.32 21.24 14.63
CA THR A 119 -1.41 20.43 13.83
C THR A 119 -1.91 18.99 13.80
N PHE A 120 -2.14 18.48 12.60
CA PHE A 120 -2.39 17.06 12.37
C PHE A 120 -1.16 16.40 11.76
N VAL A 121 -0.94 15.15 12.12
CA VAL A 121 0.04 14.28 11.47
C VAL A 121 -0.57 12.92 11.23
N ALA A 122 -0.59 12.50 9.97
CA ALA A 122 -0.93 11.15 9.58
C ALA A 122 0.36 10.33 9.44
N ILE A 123 0.40 9.18 10.11
CA ILE A 123 1.53 8.24 10.08
C ILE A 123 1.00 6.96 9.50
N ASP A 124 1.36 6.70 8.23
CA ASP A 124 1.04 5.48 7.52
C ASP A 124 2.03 4.40 7.91
N ALA A 125 1.55 3.20 8.16
CA ALA A 125 2.35 2.09 8.65
C ALA A 125 1.95 0.76 8.01
N SER A 126 2.88 -0.20 8.01
CA SER A 126 2.63 -1.60 7.73
C SER A 126 3.25 -2.46 8.82
N ALA A 127 2.70 -3.64 9.03
CA ALA A 127 3.22 -4.57 10.02
C ALA A 127 3.04 -6.03 9.59
N ALA A 128 3.82 -6.90 10.21
CA ALA A 128 3.65 -8.33 10.18
C ALA A 128 3.50 -8.87 11.60
N PHE A 129 2.59 -9.79 11.80
CA PHE A 129 2.30 -10.48 13.05
C PHE A 129 2.44 -11.98 12.87
N ALA A 130 2.57 -12.71 13.96
CA ALA A 130 2.74 -14.16 13.94
C ALA A 130 1.62 -14.92 13.20
N LYS A 131 0.38 -14.41 13.25
CA LYS A 131 -0.80 -15.00 12.57
C LYS A 131 -1.30 -14.17 11.37
N ALA A 132 -0.71 -13.01 11.09
CA ALA A 132 -1.10 -12.11 10.01
C ALA A 132 0.12 -11.36 9.51
N ASN A 133 0.77 -11.85 8.46
CA ASN A 133 1.95 -11.21 7.88
C ASN A 133 1.61 -10.06 6.93
N ARG A 134 0.33 -9.72 6.77
CA ARG A 134 -0.19 -8.63 5.94
C ARG A 134 -1.05 -7.70 6.77
N MET A 135 -0.50 -6.55 7.09
CA MET A 135 -1.21 -5.46 7.74
C MET A 135 -0.72 -4.14 7.17
N CYS A 136 -1.66 -3.25 6.88
CA CYS A 136 -1.40 -1.83 6.61
C CYS A 136 -2.45 -0.97 7.30
N GLY A 137 -2.10 0.30 7.54
CA GLY A 137 -3.01 1.22 8.20
C GLY A 137 -2.38 2.57 8.43
N TYR A 138 -3.07 3.40 9.19
CA TYR A 138 -2.58 4.72 9.57
C TYR A 138 -3.10 5.17 10.93
N THR A 139 -2.35 6.06 11.55
CA THR A 139 -2.75 6.76 12.77
C THR A 139 -2.71 8.26 12.53
N ILE A 140 -3.78 8.97 12.86
CA ILE A 140 -3.81 10.44 12.84
C ILE A 140 -3.69 10.95 14.27
N LEU A 141 -2.67 11.76 14.48
CA LEU A 141 -2.45 12.50 15.72
C LEU A 141 -2.83 13.97 15.51
N HIS A 142 -3.30 14.61 16.56
CA HIS A 142 -3.65 16.02 16.60
C HIS A 142 -3.06 16.69 17.83
N GLN A 143 -2.49 17.86 17.61
CA GLN A 143 -2.08 18.81 18.65
C GLN A 143 -2.89 20.10 18.49
N ALA A 144 -3.74 20.42 19.47
CA ALA A 144 -4.51 21.64 19.47
C ALA A 144 -3.60 22.88 19.61
N PRO A 145 -4.03 24.08 19.16
CA PRO A 145 -3.25 25.30 19.33
C PRO A 145 -2.89 25.54 20.80
N GLY A 146 -1.61 25.75 21.09
CA GLY A 146 -1.10 25.96 22.44
C GLY A 146 -1.06 24.75 23.36
N ALA A 147 -1.56 23.60 22.92
CA ALA A 147 -1.49 22.36 23.69
C ALA A 147 -0.07 21.76 23.66
N LYS A 148 0.28 21.06 24.75
CA LYS A 148 1.47 20.19 24.80
C LYS A 148 1.06 18.78 24.45
N GLY A 149 1.82 18.15 23.57
CA GLY A 149 1.63 16.77 23.18
C GLY A 149 0.53 16.53 22.15
N PHE A 150 0.59 15.38 21.55
CA PHE A 150 -0.38 14.90 20.57
C PHE A 150 -1.42 13.97 21.20
N LYS A 151 -2.61 13.91 20.60
CA LYS A 151 -3.64 12.92 20.90
C LYS A 151 -3.98 12.14 19.65
N VAL A 152 -4.28 10.84 19.81
CA VAL A 152 -4.76 9.98 18.73
C VAL A 152 -6.20 10.36 18.41
N THR A 153 -6.47 10.82 17.19
CA THR A 153 -7.82 11.22 16.76
C THR A 153 -8.47 10.24 15.79
N ARG A 154 -7.65 9.42 15.13
CA ARG A 154 -8.09 8.34 14.24
C ARG A 154 -7.00 7.29 14.13
N PHE A 155 -7.38 6.05 14.01
CA PHE A 155 -6.51 4.95 13.58
C PHE A 155 -7.34 3.95 12.79
N GLU A 156 -6.75 3.36 11.78
CA GLU A 156 -7.36 2.33 10.95
C GLU A 156 -6.31 1.27 10.62
N GLU A 157 -6.75 0.03 10.63
CA GLU A 157 -5.94 -1.14 10.33
C GLU A 157 -6.70 -2.05 9.37
N ASN A 158 -6.05 -2.47 8.30
CA ASN A 158 -6.51 -3.51 7.41
C ASN A 158 -5.57 -4.70 7.58
N VAL A 159 -6.11 -5.83 7.97
CA VAL A 159 -5.33 -7.03 8.33
C VAL A 159 -5.87 -8.23 7.56
N MET A 160 -4.97 -9.00 6.96
CA MET A 160 -5.30 -10.32 6.40
C MET A 160 -4.56 -11.40 7.19
N GLY A 161 -5.32 -12.24 7.90
CA GLY A 161 -4.80 -13.37 8.63
C GLY A 161 -4.19 -14.42 7.69
N ASN A 162 -3.09 -15.05 8.12
CA ASN A 162 -2.41 -16.10 7.34
C ASN A 162 -3.32 -17.28 7.01
N ALA A 163 -4.21 -17.66 7.94
CA ALA A 163 -5.19 -18.72 7.74
C ALA A 163 -6.20 -18.36 6.63
N ASN A 164 -6.72 -17.13 6.65
CA ASN A 164 -7.66 -16.65 5.63
C ASN A 164 -6.99 -16.59 4.25
N PHE A 165 -5.76 -16.07 4.18
CA PHE A 165 -4.98 -16.07 2.94
C PHE A 165 -4.79 -17.50 2.40
N ALA A 166 -4.37 -18.44 3.25
CA ALA A 166 -4.16 -19.83 2.86
C ALA A 166 -5.46 -20.52 2.42
N GLN A 167 -6.58 -20.23 3.08
CA GLN A 167 -7.89 -20.76 2.72
C GLN A 167 -8.33 -20.29 1.32
N ILE A 168 -8.19 -18.98 1.03
CA ILE A 168 -8.51 -18.42 -0.29
C ILE A 168 -7.59 -19.04 -1.36
N ALA A 169 -6.29 -19.13 -1.08
CA ALA A 169 -5.32 -19.73 -2.00
C ALA A 169 -5.65 -21.20 -2.33
N ALA A 170 -6.05 -21.97 -1.33
CA ALA A 170 -6.43 -23.39 -1.51
C ALA A 170 -7.77 -23.56 -2.23
N SER A 171 -8.75 -22.69 -1.96
CA SER A 171 -10.10 -22.80 -2.55
C SER A 171 -10.17 -22.23 -3.97
N HIS A 172 -9.29 -21.30 -4.33
CA HIS A 172 -9.29 -20.58 -5.61
C HIS A 172 -7.91 -20.59 -6.26
N SER A 173 -7.01 -19.71 -5.82
CA SER A 173 -5.61 -19.62 -6.25
C SER A 173 -4.83 -18.66 -5.33
N GLU A 174 -3.50 -18.76 -5.35
CA GLU A 174 -2.63 -17.79 -4.68
C GLU A 174 -2.84 -16.37 -5.22
N LEU A 175 -2.99 -16.22 -6.54
CA LEU A 175 -3.30 -14.95 -7.17
C LEU A 175 -4.59 -14.34 -6.59
N GLN A 176 -5.64 -15.14 -6.41
CA GLN A 176 -6.89 -14.64 -5.83
C GLN A 176 -6.70 -14.16 -4.39
N ALA A 177 -5.93 -14.88 -3.58
CA ALA A 177 -5.61 -14.45 -2.21
C ALA A 177 -4.82 -13.13 -2.19
N VAL A 178 -3.85 -12.96 -3.08
CA VAL A 178 -3.11 -11.70 -3.24
C VAL A 178 -4.04 -10.56 -3.67
N LEU A 179 -4.96 -10.79 -4.61
CA LEU A 179 -5.92 -9.77 -5.06
C LEU A 179 -6.86 -9.32 -3.94
N VAL A 180 -7.33 -10.25 -3.11
CA VAL A 180 -8.15 -9.92 -1.93
C VAL A 180 -7.36 -9.04 -0.96
N TRP A 181 -6.10 -9.38 -0.69
CA TRP A 181 -5.24 -8.53 0.12
C TRP A 181 -5.03 -7.13 -0.49
N ARG A 182 -4.71 -7.05 -1.77
CA ARG A 182 -4.51 -5.77 -2.47
C ARG A 182 -5.76 -4.90 -2.45
N MET A 183 -6.95 -5.51 -2.50
CA MET A 183 -8.22 -4.80 -2.35
C MET A 183 -8.37 -4.20 -0.94
N LEU A 184 -8.09 -4.97 0.12
CA LEU A 184 -8.10 -4.45 1.49
C LEU A 184 -7.07 -3.33 1.67
N ALA A 185 -5.88 -3.51 1.12
CA ALA A 185 -4.77 -2.58 1.21
C ALA A 185 -5.02 -1.22 0.51
N ARG A 186 -6.00 -1.12 -0.38
CA ARG A 186 -6.41 0.17 -1.00
C ARG A 186 -6.88 1.21 0.00
N ASN A 187 -7.37 0.78 1.16
CA ASN A 187 -7.75 1.68 2.24
C ASN A 187 -6.54 2.22 3.02
N CYS A 188 -5.32 1.79 2.68
CA CYS A 188 -4.09 2.20 3.33
C CYS A 188 -3.36 3.23 2.46
N PRO A 189 -3.38 4.52 2.83
CA PRO A 189 -2.66 5.54 2.08
C PRO A 189 -1.17 5.21 2.00
N ASN A 190 -0.56 5.49 0.84
CA ASN A 190 0.88 5.33 0.59
C ASN A 190 1.46 3.91 0.79
N TYR A 191 0.66 2.92 1.13
CA TYR A 191 1.11 1.53 1.20
C TYR A 191 1.15 0.92 -0.20
N VAL A 192 2.26 0.27 -0.53
CA VAL A 192 2.43 -0.48 -1.78
C VAL A 192 2.46 -1.97 -1.42
N PRO A 193 1.43 -2.74 -1.80
CA PRO A 193 1.39 -4.18 -1.57
C PRO A 193 2.52 -4.91 -2.31
N GLU A 194 2.78 -6.16 -1.91
CA GLU A 194 3.71 -7.03 -2.61
C GLU A 194 3.36 -7.13 -4.11
N PRO A 195 4.37 -7.30 -4.99
CA PRO A 195 4.16 -7.48 -6.43
C PRO A 195 3.25 -8.68 -6.71
N LEU A 196 2.45 -8.58 -7.78
CA LEU A 196 1.65 -9.71 -8.23
C LEU A 196 2.57 -10.86 -8.72
N PRO A 197 2.17 -12.13 -8.54
CA PRO A 197 2.88 -13.26 -9.13
C PRO A 197 2.99 -13.12 -10.66
N ASP A 198 4.08 -13.63 -11.23
CA ASP A 198 4.33 -13.56 -12.70
C ASP A 198 3.40 -14.47 -13.54
N THR A 199 2.37 -15.04 -12.93
CA THR A 199 1.40 -15.94 -13.56
C THR A 199 0.32 -15.23 -14.37
N LEU A 200 0.34 -13.90 -14.45
CA LEU A 200 -0.70 -13.08 -15.11
C LEU A 200 -0.82 -13.26 -16.62
N ALA A 201 0.19 -13.82 -17.28
CA ALA A 201 0.15 -14.15 -18.72
C ALA A 201 -0.66 -15.42 -19.04
N GLN A 202 -1.12 -16.17 -18.03
CA GLN A 202 -1.93 -17.37 -18.25
C GLN A 202 -3.24 -17.00 -18.95
N GLY A 203 -3.55 -17.68 -20.04
CA GLY A 203 -4.72 -17.42 -20.88
C GLY A 203 -4.50 -16.41 -22.02
N ILE A 204 -3.33 -15.82 -22.15
CA ILE A 204 -2.87 -15.12 -23.36
C ILE A 204 -1.97 -16.06 -24.16
N GLU A 205 -2.50 -16.54 -25.28
CA GLU A 205 -1.86 -17.55 -26.14
C GLU A 205 -0.70 -17.01 -27.01
N TYR A 206 -0.40 -15.72 -26.95
CA TYR A 206 0.61 -15.05 -27.76
C TYR A 206 1.86 -14.70 -26.94
N GLY A 207 3.04 -14.77 -27.56
CA GLY A 207 4.34 -14.50 -26.94
C GLY A 207 4.61 -13.03 -26.62
N SER A 208 3.89 -12.10 -27.29
CA SER A 208 4.00 -10.65 -27.07
C SER A 208 2.68 -9.92 -27.27
N VAL A 209 2.60 -8.68 -26.80
CA VAL A 209 1.45 -7.78 -27.06
C VAL A 209 1.31 -7.47 -28.55
N ALA A 210 2.43 -7.29 -29.25
CA ALA A 210 2.44 -7.04 -30.68
C ALA A 210 1.91 -8.24 -31.48
N GLU A 211 2.31 -9.47 -31.15
CA GLU A 211 1.77 -10.70 -31.73
C GLU A 211 0.28 -10.86 -31.45
N ALA A 212 -0.15 -10.62 -30.22
CA ALA A 212 -1.57 -10.65 -29.87
C ALA A 212 -2.37 -9.67 -30.72
N ARG A 213 -1.87 -8.44 -30.87
CA ARG A 213 -2.55 -7.40 -31.66
C ARG A 213 -2.68 -7.82 -33.13
N ALA A 214 -1.58 -8.26 -33.73
CA ALA A 214 -1.59 -8.69 -35.13
C ALA A 214 -2.55 -9.87 -35.36
N ALA A 215 -2.45 -10.91 -34.53
CA ALA A 215 -3.27 -12.11 -34.66
C ALA A 215 -4.77 -11.84 -34.42
N VAL A 216 -5.11 -11.03 -33.39
CA VAL A 216 -6.51 -10.73 -33.08
C VAL A 216 -7.13 -9.82 -34.14
N SER A 217 -6.37 -8.86 -34.67
CA SER A 217 -6.84 -7.97 -35.74
C SER A 217 -7.05 -8.68 -37.08
N ALA A 218 -6.45 -9.85 -37.28
CA ALA A 218 -6.61 -10.65 -38.50
C ALA A 218 -7.77 -11.67 -38.44
N LYS A 219 -8.46 -11.79 -37.28
CA LYS A 219 -9.59 -12.74 -37.14
C LYS A 219 -10.81 -12.25 -37.87
N GLU A 220 -11.60 -13.18 -38.41
CA GLU A 220 -12.93 -12.90 -38.95
C GLU A 220 -13.94 -12.66 -37.81
N GLY A 221 -14.96 -11.85 -38.05
CA GLY A 221 -16.03 -11.60 -37.06
C GLY A 221 -15.61 -10.72 -35.89
N ILE A 222 -14.64 -9.84 -36.10
CA ILE A 222 -14.23 -8.84 -35.12
C ILE A 222 -14.99 -7.51 -35.30
N GLU A 223 -15.19 -6.82 -34.18
CA GLU A 223 -15.59 -5.43 -34.10
C GLU A 223 -14.53 -4.64 -33.37
N THR A 224 -14.02 -3.56 -33.95
CA THR A 224 -12.96 -2.74 -33.35
C THR A 224 -13.50 -1.34 -33.03
N LYS A 225 -13.23 -0.87 -31.80
CA LYS A 225 -13.56 0.50 -31.37
C LYS A 225 -12.44 1.10 -30.51
N ILE A 226 -12.45 2.41 -30.37
CA ILE A 226 -11.57 3.12 -29.44
C ILE A 226 -12.40 3.57 -28.23
N GLU A 227 -12.02 3.15 -27.04
CA GLU A 227 -12.64 3.56 -25.78
C GLU A 227 -11.58 4.13 -24.84
N ASN A 228 -11.74 5.40 -24.45
CA ASN A 228 -10.77 6.09 -23.57
C ASN A 228 -9.30 5.95 -24.02
N GLY A 229 -9.07 5.96 -25.34
CA GLY A 229 -7.76 5.78 -25.94
C GLY A 229 -7.34 4.31 -26.17
N TRP A 230 -7.99 3.35 -25.51
CA TRP A 230 -7.73 1.92 -25.70
C TRP A 230 -8.32 1.41 -27.01
N THR A 231 -7.56 0.60 -27.74
CA THR A 231 -8.10 -0.17 -28.87
C THR A 231 -8.81 -1.41 -28.33
N VAL A 232 -10.12 -1.46 -28.48
CA VAL A 232 -10.95 -2.59 -28.01
C VAL A 232 -11.42 -3.39 -29.21
N ILE A 233 -11.12 -4.68 -29.24
CA ILE A 233 -11.48 -5.63 -30.28
C ILE A 233 -12.38 -6.70 -29.67
N ALA A 234 -13.66 -6.74 -30.06
CA ALA A 234 -14.57 -7.80 -29.71
C ALA A 234 -14.52 -8.89 -30.78
N HIS A 235 -14.43 -10.16 -30.39
CA HIS A 235 -14.49 -11.31 -31.26
C HIS A 235 -15.69 -12.17 -30.88
N GLN A 236 -16.80 -12.00 -31.59
CA GLN A 236 -18.09 -12.62 -31.30
C GLN A 236 -18.01 -14.16 -31.26
N PRO A 237 -17.34 -14.84 -32.22
CA PRO A 237 -17.32 -16.29 -32.24
C PRO A 237 -16.69 -16.95 -30.98
N SER A 238 -15.80 -16.24 -30.29
CA SER A 238 -15.15 -16.76 -29.04
C SER A 238 -15.64 -16.06 -27.78
N TYR A 239 -16.66 -15.22 -27.86
CA TYR A 239 -17.16 -14.42 -26.73
C TYR A 239 -16.03 -13.72 -25.98
N SER A 240 -15.04 -13.19 -26.71
CA SER A 240 -13.87 -12.54 -26.10
C SER A 240 -13.75 -11.08 -26.50
N VAL A 241 -13.22 -10.28 -25.59
CA VAL A 241 -12.90 -8.87 -25.80
C VAL A 241 -11.43 -8.64 -25.46
N TRP A 242 -10.72 -8.05 -26.38
CA TRP A 242 -9.31 -7.70 -26.27
C TRP A 242 -9.15 -6.20 -26.17
N SER A 243 -8.43 -5.72 -25.16
CA SER A 243 -8.19 -4.29 -24.96
C SER A 243 -6.68 -4.03 -24.96
N PHE A 244 -6.21 -3.22 -25.91
CA PHE A 244 -4.81 -2.86 -26.08
C PHE A 244 -4.56 -1.44 -25.56
N ALA A 245 -3.55 -1.29 -24.73
CA ALA A 245 -3.17 0.01 -24.17
C ALA A 245 -2.74 0.99 -25.28
N PRO A 246 -3.08 2.30 -25.16
CA PRO A 246 -2.62 3.31 -26.10
C PRO A 246 -1.12 3.57 -25.96
N GLU A 247 -0.49 3.96 -27.07
CA GLU A 247 0.89 4.44 -27.07
C GLU A 247 1.04 5.65 -26.13
N GLY A 248 2.11 5.70 -25.37
CA GLY A 248 2.37 6.74 -24.39
C GLY A 248 1.71 6.55 -23.02
N ALA A 249 0.85 5.55 -22.84
CA ALA A 249 0.39 5.18 -21.49
C ALA A 249 1.54 4.55 -20.68
N LEU A 250 1.53 4.76 -19.35
CA LEU A 250 2.52 4.14 -18.44
C LEU A 250 2.51 2.61 -18.51
N THR A 251 1.38 2.04 -18.93
CA THR A 251 1.13 0.60 -19.05
C THR A 251 1.39 0.06 -20.47
N TYR A 252 1.89 0.89 -21.40
CA TYR A 252 2.19 0.46 -22.77
C TYR A 252 3.57 -0.20 -22.86
N PRO A 253 3.67 -1.35 -23.59
CA PRO A 253 2.59 -2.08 -24.24
C PRO A 253 1.88 -3.06 -23.28
N ALA A 254 0.55 -3.11 -23.33
CA ALA A 254 -0.26 -4.06 -22.60
C ALA A 254 -1.49 -4.50 -23.38
N VAL A 255 -1.95 -5.74 -23.14
CA VAL A 255 -3.19 -6.29 -23.64
C VAL A 255 -3.93 -7.03 -22.52
N ILE A 256 -5.25 -6.84 -22.49
CA ILE A 256 -6.16 -7.51 -21.57
C ILE A 256 -7.16 -8.29 -22.43
N LYS A 257 -7.25 -9.60 -22.18
CA LYS A 257 -8.27 -10.48 -22.75
C LYS A 257 -9.33 -10.75 -21.69
N ARG A 258 -10.59 -10.56 -22.04
CA ARG A 258 -11.75 -10.95 -21.24
C ARG A 258 -12.57 -11.93 -22.06
N TRP A 259 -13.06 -12.98 -21.42
CA TRP A 259 -13.93 -13.95 -22.10
C TRP A 259 -14.90 -14.58 -21.10
N VAL A 260 -15.87 -15.30 -21.62
CA VAL A 260 -16.87 -15.99 -20.82
C VAL A 260 -16.65 -17.50 -20.94
N GLU A 261 -16.58 -18.16 -19.80
CA GLU A 261 -16.55 -19.63 -19.73
C GLU A 261 -17.87 -20.17 -19.17
N PRO A 262 -18.47 -21.21 -19.76
CA PRO A 262 -19.63 -21.86 -19.19
C PRO A 262 -19.25 -22.56 -17.87
N VAL A 263 -20.14 -22.47 -16.86
CA VAL A 263 -20.00 -23.13 -15.56
C VAL A 263 -21.27 -23.95 -15.32
N GLY A 264 -21.15 -25.29 -15.34
CA GLY A 264 -22.29 -26.17 -15.25
C GLY A 264 -23.30 -25.98 -16.40
N GLU A 265 -24.55 -26.40 -16.18
CA GLU A 265 -25.57 -26.39 -17.25
C GLU A 265 -26.22 -25.00 -17.49
N LYS A 266 -26.17 -24.07 -16.53
CA LYS A 266 -26.92 -22.80 -16.59
C LYS A 266 -26.11 -21.57 -16.19
N GLY A 267 -24.84 -21.73 -15.88
CA GLY A 267 -23.98 -20.65 -15.40
C GLY A 267 -22.91 -20.23 -16.42
N SER A 268 -22.42 -19.04 -16.26
CA SER A 268 -21.23 -18.56 -16.97
C SER A 268 -20.36 -17.72 -16.03
N ARG A 269 -19.06 -17.77 -16.25
CA ARG A 269 -18.06 -17.02 -15.48
C ARG A 269 -17.25 -16.13 -16.41
N ALA A 270 -17.12 -14.86 -16.03
CA ALA A 270 -16.22 -13.94 -16.69
C ALA A 270 -14.77 -14.26 -16.28
N MET A 271 -13.91 -14.39 -17.28
CA MET A 271 -12.48 -14.63 -17.14
C MET A 271 -11.69 -13.44 -17.64
N MET A 272 -10.48 -13.25 -17.09
CA MET A 272 -9.56 -12.22 -17.52
C MET A 272 -8.13 -12.76 -17.51
N ALA A 273 -7.37 -12.39 -18.52
CA ALA A 273 -5.92 -12.53 -18.55
C ALA A 273 -5.29 -11.24 -19.06
N MET A 274 -4.05 -10.99 -18.68
CA MET A 274 -3.31 -9.80 -19.09
C MET A 274 -1.90 -10.19 -19.48
N ARG A 275 -1.39 -9.58 -20.55
CA ARG A 275 0.03 -9.49 -20.83
C ARG A 275 0.44 -8.02 -20.83
N CYS A 276 1.42 -7.67 -20.04
CA CYS A 276 1.95 -6.32 -19.93
C CYS A 276 3.46 -6.38 -20.01
N GLU A 277 4.05 -5.58 -20.89
CA GLU A 277 5.49 -5.53 -21.17
C GLU A 277 6.10 -4.19 -20.69
N ALA A 278 5.33 -3.39 -19.94
CA ALA A 278 5.79 -2.20 -19.24
C ALA A 278 6.54 -2.57 -17.95
N ASN A 279 6.87 -1.57 -17.12
CA ASN A 279 7.45 -1.87 -15.82
C ASN A 279 6.44 -2.57 -14.90
N LYS A 280 6.96 -3.41 -13.98
CA LYS A 280 6.15 -4.27 -13.10
C LYS A 280 5.09 -3.50 -12.30
N LEU A 281 5.45 -2.35 -11.74
CA LEU A 281 4.55 -1.55 -10.92
C LEU A 281 3.33 -1.04 -11.73
N ALA A 282 3.57 -0.55 -12.95
CA ALA A 282 2.50 -0.11 -13.85
C ALA A 282 1.62 -1.28 -14.28
N CYS A 283 2.21 -2.44 -14.56
CA CYS A 283 1.48 -3.65 -14.92
C CYS A 283 0.60 -4.16 -13.78
N ASP A 284 1.11 -4.19 -12.55
CA ASP A 284 0.37 -4.60 -11.36
C ASP A 284 -0.80 -3.65 -11.08
N ALA A 285 -0.58 -2.33 -11.19
CA ALA A 285 -1.65 -1.33 -11.02
C ALA A 285 -2.76 -1.48 -12.07
N LEU A 286 -2.39 -1.75 -13.33
CA LEU A 286 -3.34 -2.01 -14.40
C LEU A 286 -4.18 -3.25 -14.11
N PHE A 287 -3.54 -4.33 -13.65
CA PHE A 287 -4.23 -5.55 -13.31
C PHE A 287 -5.25 -5.34 -12.19
N ASP A 288 -4.86 -4.67 -11.11
CA ASP A 288 -5.74 -4.34 -10.00
C ASP A 288 -6.96 -3.52 -10.44
N GLU A 289 -6.74 -2.51 -11.29
CA GLU A 289 -7.83 -1.70 -11.83
C GLU A 289 -8.82 -2.54 -12.64
N MET A 290 -8.30 -3.41 -13.51
CA MET A 290 -9.14 -4.24 -14.37
C MET A 290 -9.85 -5.36 -13.61
N ALA A 291 -9.21 -5.96 -12.62
CA ALA A 291 -9.84 -6.95 -11.75
C ALA A 291 -11.05 -6.37 -11.03
N LEU A 292 -10.94 -5.14 -10.49
CA LEU A 292 -12.09 -4.45 -9.88
C LEU A 292 -13.22 -4.16 -10.86
N ARG A 293 -12.89 -3.62 -12.05
CA ARG A 293 -13.90 -3.30 -13.06
C ARG A 293 -14.68 -4.52 -13.52
N ASN A 294 -14.07 -5.70 -13.47
CA ASN A 294 -14.70 -6.95 -13.89
C ASN A 294 -15.34 -7.73 -12.72
N GLY A 295 -15.37 -7.19 -11.50
CA GLY A 295 -16.00 -7.83 -10.34
C GLY A 295 -15.26 -9.07 -9.82
N PHE A 296 -14.01 -9.32 -10.24
CA PHE A 296 -13.24 -10.50 -9.81
C PHE A 296 -13.01 -10.57 -8.30
N THR A 297 -13.20 -9.45 -7.60
CA THR A 297 -13.07 -9.34 -6.15
C THR A 297 -14.38 -9.63 -5.41
N GLN A 298 -15.53 -9.51 -6.05
CA GLN A 298 -16.84 -9.72 -5.42
C GLN A 298 -17.16 -11.21 -5.23
N ALA A 299 -16.76 -12.06 -6.17
CA ALA A 299 -16.98 -13.52 -6.09
C ALA A 299 -16.14 -14.26 -5.03
N ALA A 300 -15.19 -13.56 -4.38
CA ALA A 300 -14.39 -14.14 -3.30
C ALA A 300 -15.04 -14.01 -1.92
N PHE A 301 -16.16 -13.29 -1.81
CA PHE A 301 -16.87 -13.02 -0.56
C PHE A 301 -18.29 -13.64 -0.49
N GLU A 302 -18.78 -14.26 -1.55
CA GLU A 302 -19.99 -15.08 -1.62
C GLU A 302 -19.66 -16.59 -1.55
#